data_3051e1bd8d07557e4508944fbc9d167f
#
_entry.id   3051e1bd8d07557e4508944fbc9d167f
#
_cell.length_a   1.000
_cell.length_b   1.000
_cell.length_c   1.000
_cell.angle_alpha   90.00
_cell.angle_beta   90.00
_cell.angle_gamma   90.00
#
_symmetry.space_group_name_H-M   'P 1'
#
loop_
_entity.id
_entity.type
_entity.pdbx_description
1 polymer ?
#
loop_
_entity_poly.entity_id
_entity_poly.type
_entity_poly.pdbx_seq_one_letter_code
_entity_poly.pdbx_strand_id
1 'polypeptide(L)'
;MTQAPPEHPSRHRRRPWSHRTSRTSDVLAAIALFIAEAAVFAWSVFASGMEGWAAQGDQDRIDAATLANIAWTERFLYVLLALAGLAALCRAPWTAVSHLAAAGLVFTLLTGMHHEWDRTHPAPAPTPRAGYTPCYSGSGTCP
;
A
#
# COMPACT_ATOMS: atom_id res chain seq x y z
N MET A 1 9.91 -49.87 -57.34
CA MET A 1 8.91 -48.93 -56.81
C MET A 1 9.04 -48.97 -55.29
N THR A 2 9.78 -48.04 -54.71
CA THR A 2 10.03 -47.91 -53.26
C THR A 2 9.04 -46.90 -52.69
N GLN A 3 8.04 -47.39 -51.93
CA GLN A 3 7.13 -46.52 -51.21
C GLN A 3 7.88 -45.89 -50.03
N ALA A 4 7.88 -44.56 -49.99
CA ALA A 4 8.34 -43.81 -48.82
C ALA A 4 7.40 -44.03 -47.63
N PRO A 5 7.92 -44.18 -46.40
CA PRO A 5 7.08 -44.35 -45.22
C PRO A 5 6.30 -43.07 -44.94
N PRO A 6 5.05 -43.18 -44.43
CA PRO A 6 4.22 -42.02 -44.11
C PRO A 6 4.86 -41.18 -43.02
N GLU A 7 5.09 -39.89 -43.29
CA GLU A 7 5.51 -38.89 -42.29
C GLU A 7 4.45 -38.76 -41.19
N HIS A 8 4.78 -39.21 -40.00
CA HIS A 8 3.95 -38.97 -38.83
C HIS A 8 3.95 -37.45 -38.50
N PRO A 9 2.80 -36.78 -38.47
CA PRO A 9 2.74 -35.38 -38.06
C PRO A 9 3.25 -35.28 -36.62
N SER A 10 4.32 -34.52 -36.45
CA SER A 10 4.88 -34.20 -35.11
C SER A 10 3.80 -33.53 -34.26
N ARG A 11 3.26 -34.27 -33.29
CA ARG A 11 2.38 -33.71 -32.27
C ARG A 11 3.20 -32.70 -31.50
N HIS A 12 3.12 -31.40 -31.88
CA HIS A 12 3.56 -30.30 -31.05
C HIS A 12 2.84 -30.42 -29.72
N ARG A 13 3.50 -30.93 -28.70
CA ARG A 13 3.06 -30.85 -27.30
C ARG A 13 2.89 -29.37 -26.97
N ARG A 14 1.68 -28.84 -27.13
CA ARG A 14 1.32 -27.53 -26.64
C ARG A 14 1.55 -27.53 -25.12
N ARG A 15 2.56 -26.77 -24.67
CA ARG A 15 2.83 -26.60 -23.26
C ARG A 15 1.58 -25.95 -22.65
N PRO A 16 0.95 -26.54 -21.60
CA PRO A 16 -0.30 -26.05 -21.01
C PRO A 16 -0.20 -24.62 -20.45
N TRP A 17 1.01 -24.10 -20.30
CA TRP A 17 1.31 -22.77 -19.75
C TRP A 17 1.46 -21.67 -20.82
N SER A 18 1.14 -21.92 -22.09
CA SER A 18 1.33 -20.94 -23.17
C SER A 18 0.10 -20.05 -23.47
N HIS A 19 -0.99 -20.19 -22.70
CA HIS A 19 -2.15 -19.32 -22.89
C HIS A 19 -1.87 -17.95 -22.26
N ARG A 20 -1.51 -16.96 -23.10
CA ARG A 20 -1.67 -15.56 -22.76
C ARG A 20 -3.14 -15.35 -22.42
N THR A 21 -3.43 -14.82 -21.24
CA THR A 21 -4.77 -14.29 -20.90
C THR A 21 -5.23 -13.40 -22.07
N SER A 22 -6.47 -13.55 -22.50
CA SER A 22 -6.99 -12.68 -23.57
C SER A 22 -6.91 -11.23 -23.04
N ARG A 23 -6.53 -10.29 -23.89
CA ARG A 23 -6.38 -8.88 -23.52
C ARG A 23 -7.67 -8.33 -22.87
N THR A 24 -8.79 -8.78 -23.35
CA THR A 24 -10.11 -8.37 -22.81
C THR A 24 -10.32 -8.88 -21.39
N SER A 25 -9.99 -10.15 -21.10
CA SER A 25 -10.13 -10.70 -19.74
C SER A 25 -9.16 -10.06 -18.75
N ASP A 26 -7.93 -9.70 -19.16
CA ASP A 26 -6.96 -8.99 -18.33
C ASP A 26 -7.48 -7.58 -17.98
N VAL A 27 -8.00 -6.83 -18.94
CA VAL A 27 -8.58 -5.50 -18.71
C VAL A 27 -9.80 -5.57 -17.79
N LEU A 28 -10.70 -6.52 -18.02
CA LEU A 28 -11.89 -6.69 -17.16
C LEU A 28 -11.49 -7.08 -15.72
N ALA A 29 -10.52 -7.97 -15.58
CA ALA A 29 -9.98 -8.34 -14.26
C ALA A 29 -9.34 -7.13 -13.57
N ALA A 30 -8.54 -6.33 -14.28
CA ALA A 30 -7.93 -5.11 -13.76
C ALA A 30 -8.99 -4.12 -13.24
N ILE A 31 -10.05 -3.88 -14.01
CA ILE A 31 -11.14 -2.98 -13.62
C ILE A 31 -11.89 -3.53 -12.40
N ALA A 32 -12.24 -4.82 -12.40
CA ALA A 32 -12.99 -5.43 -11.29
C ALA A 32 -12.19 -5.40 -9.98
N LEU A 33 -10.90 -5.74 -10.04
CA LEU A 33 -10.02 -5.70 -8.88
C LEU A 33 -9.81 -4.27 -8.39
N PHE A 34 -9.57 -3.32 -9.27
CA PHE A 34 -9.43 -1.90 -8.90
C PHE A 34 -10.67 -1.36 -8.20
N ILE A 35 -11.88 -1.69 -8.69
CA ILE A 35 -13.13 -1.29 -8.03
C ILE A 35 -13.23 -1.93 -6.64
N ALA A 36 -12.90 -3.21 -6.50
CA ALA A 36 -12.92 -3.89 -5.21
C ALA A 36 -11.92 -3.27 -4.22
N GLU A 37 -10.71 -2.97 -4.64
CA GLU A 37 -9.69 -2.29 -3.84
C GLU A 37 -10.13 -0.89 -3.43
N ALA A 38 -10.68 -0.11 -4.37
CA ALA A 38 -11.20 1.21 -4.09
C ALA A 38 -12.35 1.16 -3.07
N ALA A 39 -13.24 0.17 -3.17
CA ALA A 39 -14.34 -0.02 -2.22
C ALA A 39 -13.82 -0.38 -0.82
N VAL A 40 -12.85 -1.29 -0.71
CA VAL A 40 -12.21 -1.67 0.56
C VAL A 40 -11.51 -0.48 1.19
N PHE A 41 -10.77 0.29 0.39
CA PHE A 41 -10.07 1.49 0.87
C PHE A 41 -11.05 2.57 1.33
N ALA A 42 -12.08 2.87 0.54
CA ALA A 42 -13.13 3.84 0.89
C ALA A 42 -13.87 3.45 2.17
N TRP A 43 -14.19 2.16 2.34
CA TRP A 43 -14.78 1.64 3.57
C TRP A 43 -13.87 1.85 4.78
N SER A 44 -12.58 1.57 4.64
CA SER A 44 -11.60 1.77 5.72
C SER A 44 -11.49 3.24 6.12
N VAL A 45 -11.41 4.15 5.14
CA VAL A 45 -11.38 5.61 5.39
C VAL A 45 -12.65 6.07 6.11
N PHE A 46 -13.82 5.57 5.67
CA PHE A 46 -15.09 5.87 6.31
C PHE A 46 -15.12 5.37 7.76
N ALA A 47 -14.73 4.11 8.01
CA ALA A 47 -14.70 3.52 9.35
C ALA A 47 -13.77 4.30 10.28
N SER A 48 -12.55 4.64 9.83
CA SER A 48 -11.60 5.46 10.61
C SER A 48 -12.13 6.86 10.90
N GLY A 49 -12.84 7.47 9.96
CA GLY A 49 -13.52 8.77 10.18
C GLY A 49 -14.59 8.68 11.24
N MET A 50 -15.37 7.59 11.26
CA MET A 50 -16.40 7.36 12.29
C MET A 50 -15.79 7.13 13.68
N GLU A 51 -14.67 6.40 13.76
CA GLU A 51 -13.93 6.21 15.02
C GLU A 51 -13.40 7.55 15.57
N GLY A 52 -12.80 8.39 14.69
CA GLY A 52 -12.34 9.72 15.07
C GLY A 52 -13.48 10.62 15.58
N TRP A 53 -14.65 10.54 14.92
CA TRP A 53 -15.84 11.27 15.38
C TRP A 53 -16.35 10.75 16.73
N ALA A 54 -16.38 9.43 16.93
CA ALA A 54 -16.82 8.79 18.16
C ALA A 54 -15.88 9.06 19.35
N ALA A 55 -14.62 9.39 19.10
CA ALA A 55 -13.64 9.72 20.14
C ALA A 55 -13.96 11.06 20.86
N GLN A 56 -14.79 11.94 20.29
CA GLN A 56 -15.30 13.18 20.91
C GLN A 56 -14.20 14.07 21.54
N GLY A 57 -13.01 14.10 20.93
CA GLY A 57 -11.89 14.91 21.39
C GLY A 57 -10.97 14.23 22.43
N ASP A 58 -11.20 12.95 22.74
CA ASP A 58 -10.24 12.12 23.48
C ASP A 58 -8.99 11.89 22.62
N GLN A 59 -7.89 12.61 22.94
CA GLN A 59 -6.68 12.62 22.13
C GLN A 59 -6.02 11.24 22.08
N ASP A 60 -6.00 10.50 23.19
CA ASP A 60 -5.37 9.16 23.25
C ASP A 60 -6.07 8.18 22.30
N ARG A 61 -7.40 8.28 22.19
CA ARG A 61 -8.20 7.48 21.27
C ARG A 61 -7.99 7.87 19.82
N ILE A 62 -7.88 9.18 19.56
CA ILE A 62 -7.60 9.69 18.21
C ILE A 62 -6.23 9.21 17.75
N ASP A 63 -5.23 9.31 18.61
CA ASP A 63 -3.86 8.88 18.31
C ASP A 63 -3.78 7.37 18.06
N ALA A 64 -4.44 6.56 18.89
CA ALA A 64 -4.51 5.12 18.72
C ALA A 64 -5.20 4.75 17.39
N ALA A 65 -6.30 5.41 17.02
CA ALA A 65 -7.01 5.19 15.76
C ALA A 65 -6.13 5.59 14.56
N THR A 66 -5.38 6.69 14.67
CA THR A 66 -4.46 7.16 13.62
C THR A 66 -3.34 6.16 13.37
N LEU A 67 -2.69 5.67 14.42
CA LEU A 67 -1.65 4.64 14.31
C LEU A 67 -2.20 3.32 13.72
N ALA A 68 -3.39 2.92 14.12
CA ALA A 68 -4.06 1.73 13.56
C ALA A 68 -4.33 1.91 12.06
N ASN A 69 -4.75 3.11 11.63
CA ASN A 69 -5.01 3.41 10.22
C ASN A 69 -3.71 3.44 9.39
N ILE A 70 -2.61 3.99 9.93
CA ILE A 70 -1.28 3.94 9.30
C ILE A 70 -0.87 2.46 9.10
N ALA A 71 -0.92 1.64 10.14
CA ALA A 71 -0.55 0.24 10.08
C ALA A 71 -1.44 -0.57 9.11
N TRP A 72 -2.73 -0.24 9.03
CA TRP A 72 -3.65 -0.84 8.05
C TRP A 72 -3.27 -0.46 6.62
N THR A 73 -3.00 0.83 6.37
CA THR A 73 -2.60 1.36 5.07
C THR A 73 -1.29 0.73 4.58
N GLU A 74 -0.32 0.52 5.47
CA GLU A 74 0.92 -0.21 5.17
C GLU A 74 0.63 -1.66 4.71
N ARG A 75 -0.22 -2.39 5.44
CA ARG A 75 -0.61 -3.75 5.06
C ARG A 75 -1.32 -3.78 3.72
N PHE A 76 -2.20 -2.81 3.48
CA PHE A 76 -2.90 -2.68 2.20
C PHE A 76 -1.93 -2.44 1.05
N LEU A 77 -0.91 -1.59 1.22
CA LEU A 77 0.17 -1.38 0.27
C LEU A 77 0.90 -2.70 -0.07
N TYR A 78 1.24 -3.51 0.93
CA TYR A 78 1.88 -4.80 0.69
C TYR A 78 0.98 -5.76 -0.09
N VAL A 79 -0.32 -5.76 0.16
CA VAL A 79 -1.29 -6.56 -0.61
C VAL A 79 -1.31 -6.13 -2.07
N LEU A 80 -1.37 -4.82 -2.36
CA LEU A 80 -1.33 -4.28 -3.73
C LEU A 80 -0.04 -4.70 -4.46
N LEU A 81 1.11 -4.61 -3.81
CA LEU A 81 2.40 -5.01 -4.38
C LEU A 81 2.45 -6.53 -4.64
N ALA A 82 1.91 -7.35 -3.73
CA ALA A 82 1.82 -8.79 -3.91
C ALA A 82 0.91 -9.16 -5.10
N LEU A 83 -0.23 -8.50 -5.25
CA LEU A 83 -1.15 -8.68 -6.37
C LEU A 83 -0.51 -8.23 -7.69
N ALA A 84 0.22 -7.12 -7.71
CA ALA A 84 0.98 -6.67 -8.87
C ALA A 84 2.02 -7.72 -9.29
N GLY A 85 2.78 -8.27 -8.33
CA GLY A 85 3.75 -9.32 -8.57
C GLY A 85 3.10 -10.60 -9.11
N LEU A 86 1.99 -11.03 -8.54
CA LEU A 86 1.23 -12.19 -9.01
C LEU A 86 0.69 -11.98 -10.43
N ALA A 87 0.13 -10.80 -10.72
CA ALA A 87 -0.35 -10.43 -12.05
C ALA A 87 0.78 -10.44 -13.08
N ALA A 88 1.97 -9.95 -12.73
CA ALA A 88 3.16 -10.00 -13.57
C ALA A 88 3.60 -11.45 -13.87
N LEU A 89 3.60 -12.32 -12.86
CA LEU A 89 3.88 -13.76 -13.02
C LEU A 89 2.86 -14.45 -13.93
N CYS A 90 1.58 -14.08 -13.83
CA CYS A 90 0.50 -14.56 -14.68
C CYS A 90 0.50 -13.94 -16.08
N ARG A 91 1.46 -13.07 -16.40
CA ARG A 91 1.53 -12.33 -17.68
C ARG A 91 0.28 -11.50 -17.99
N ALA A 92 -0.32 -10.92 -16.98
CA ALA A 92 -1.47 -10.01 -17.03
C ALA A 92 -0.97 -8.55 -16.86
N PRO A 93 -0.44 -7.90 -17.92
CA PRO A 93 0.26 -6.63 -17.80
C PRO A 93 -0.67 -5.47 -17.37
N TRP A 94 -1.91 -5.46 -17.80
CA TRP A 94 -2.86 -4.41 -17.43
C TRP A 94 -3.23 -4.48 -15.95
N THR A 95 -3.46 -5.69 -15.45
CA THR A 95 -3.70 -5.93 -14.03
C THR A 95 -2.48 -5.53 -13.19
N ALA A 96 -1.25 -5.89 -13.61
CA ALA A 96 -0.03 -5.50 -12.91
C ALA A 96 0.16 -3.97 -12.86
N VAL A 97 -0.05 -3.27 -13.99
CA VAL A 97 0.09 -1.81 -14.06
C VAL A 97 -0.95 -1.10 -13.19
N SER A 98 -2.22 -1.56 -13.19
CA SER A 98 -3.25 -0.96 -12.34
C SER A 98 -2.93 -1.06 -10.84
N HIS A 99 -2.44 -2.22 -10.39
CA HIS A 99 -2.05 -2.42 -8.99
C HIS A 99 -0.80 -1.62 -8.61
N LEU A 100 0.17 -1.47 -9.52
CA LEU A 100 1.33 -0.60 -9.28
C LEU A 100 0.93 0.88 -9.20
N ALA A 101 -0.02 1.32 -10.03
CA ALA A 101 -0.55 2.69 -9.95
C ALA A 101 -1.30 2.91 -8.62
N ALA A 102 -2.16 1.97 -8.22
CA ALA A 102 -2.84 2.01 -6.93
C ALA A 102 -1.85 2.01 -5.75
N ALA A 103 -0.82 1.15 -5.80
CA ALA A 103 0.24 1.11 -4.80
C ALA A 103 1.01 2.44 -4.70
N GLY A 104 1.30 3.09 -5.83
CA GLY A 104 1.93 4.41 -5.86
C GLY A 104 1.08 5.49 -5.19
N LEU A 105 -0.23 5.49 -5.42
CA LEU A 105 -1.17 6.40 -4.74
C LEU A 105 -1.22 6.14 -3.23
N VAL A 106 -1.37 4.87 -2.82
CA VAL A 106 -1.39 4.50 -1.39
C VAL A 106 -0.07 4.83 -0.71
N PHE A 107 1.07 4.61 -1.37
CA PHE A 107 2.38 5.00 -0.85
C PHE A 107 2.50 6.51 -0.62
N THR A 108 2.00 7.32 -1.55
CA THR A 108 1.99 8.79 -1.41
C THR A 108 1.12 9.22 -0.22
N LEU A 109 -0.06 8.62 -0.06
CA LEU A 109 -0.94 8.88 1.07
C LEU A 109 -0.28 8.48 2.39
N LEU A 110 0.32 7.29 2.45
CA LEU A 110 1.04 6.79 3.63
C LEU A 110 2.18 7.72 4.05
N THR A 111 2.97 8.22 3.07
CA THR A 111 4.03 9.20 3.34
C THR A 111 3.46 10.48 3.94
N GLY A 112 2.32 10.96 3.43
CA GLY A 112 1.61 12.11 4.00
C GLY A 112 1.13 11.86 5.43
N MET A 113 0.58 10.68 5.72
CA MET A 113 0.12 10.30 7.07
C MET A 113 1.28 10.27 8.07
N HIS A 114 2.42 9.68 7.70
CA HIS A 114 3.62 9.67 8.54
C HIS A 114 4.15 11.09 8.78
N HIS A 115 4.21 11.91 7.73
CA HIS A 115 4.67 13.29 7.85
C HIS A 115 3.78 14.11 8.80
N GLU A 116 2.46 13.96 8.71
CA GLU A 116 1.52 14.64 9.60
C GLU A 116 1.64 14.13 11.04
N TRP A 117 1.81 12.82 11.22
CA TRP A 117 2.06 12.22 12.53
C TRP A 117 3.31 12.81 13.19
N ASP A 118 4.43 12.86 12.48
CA ASP A 118 5.71 13.38 12.98
C ASP A 118 5.63 14.88 13.32
N ARG A 119 4.83 15.64 12.57
CA ARG A 119 4.61 17.06 12.84
C ARG A 119 3.81 17.30 14.10
N THR A 120 2.81 16.47 14.36
CA THR A 120 1.91 16.61 15.53
C THR A 120 2.49 15.96 16.78
N HIS A 121 3.42 14.99 16.61
CA HIS A 121 4.09 14.28 17.71
C HIS A 121 5.62 14.43 17.61
N PRO A 122 6.16 15.64 17.80
CA PRO A 122 7.60 15.85 17.76
C PRO A 122 8.30 15.03 18.83
N ALA A 123 9.49 14.51 18.51
CA ALA A 123 10.30 13.79 19.50
C ALA A 123 10.50 14.63 20.76
N PRO A 124 10.46 14.02 21.96
CA PRO A 124 10.71 14.74 23.20
C PRO A 124 12.04 15.50 23.12
N ALA A 125 12.03 16.75 23.57
CA ALA A 125 13.26 17.53 23.63
C ALA A 125 14.33 16.75 24.40
N PRO A 126 15.59 16.76 23.94
CA PRO A 126 16.67 16.05 24.62
C PRO A 126 16.73 16.54 26.08
N THR A 127 16.78 15.58 27.00
CA THR A 127 16.90 15.90 28.44
C THR A 127 18.12 16.80 28.66
N PRO A 128 17.95 17.94 29.32
CA PRO A 128 19.10 18.81 29.64
C PRO A 128 20.20 18.01 30.35
N ARG A 129 21.44 18.26 29.98
CA ARG A 129 22.59 17.62 30.68
C ARG A 129 22.50 17.94 32.17
N ALA A 130 22.88 16.97 33.00
CA ALA A 130 22.99 17.18 34.45
C ALA A 130 23.86 18.44 34.72
N GLY A 131 23.31 19.44 35.41
CA GLY A 131 23.96 20.72 35.64
C GLY A 131 23.54 21.86 34.70
N TYR A 132 22.63 21.61 33.71
CA TYR A 132 22.06 22.69 32.94
C TYR A 132 20.98 23.45 33.75
N THR A 133 21.31 24.69 34.10
CA THR A 133 20.35 25.64 34.68
C THR A 133 19.74 26.45 33.54
N PRO A 134 18.42 26.31 33.29
CA PRO A 134 17.78 27.12 32.24
C PRO A 134 17.80 28.59 32.61
N CYS A 135 18.35 29.41 31.72
CA CYS A 135 18.33 30.86 31.88
C CYS A 135 16.94 31.39 31.54
N TYR A 136 16.20 31.83 32.54
CA TYR A 136 14.98 32.60 32.32
C TYR A 136 15.34 34.08 32.11
N SER A 137 14.79 34.67 31.03
CA SER A 137 14.99 36.08 30.74
C SER A 137 14.51 36.91 31.96
N GLY A 138 15.45 37.58 32.66
CA GLY A 138 15.19 38.37 33.85
C GLY A 138 15.79 37.84 35.15
N SER A 139 16.36 36.63 35.20
CA SER A 139 16.98 36.09 36.42
C SER A 139 18.33 36.71 36.77
N GLY A 140 19.01 37.41 35.87
CA GLY A 140 20.33 38.03 36.07
C GLY A 140 21.48 37.04 36.40
N THR A 141 21.22 35.75 36.39
CA THR A 141 22.14 34.66 36.83
C THR A 141 22.69 33.82 35.68
N CYS A 142 22.56 34.29 34.43
CA CYS A 142 23.19 33.60 33.31
C CYS A 142 24.66 34.05 33.19
N PRO A 143 25.66 33.13 33.12
CA PRO A 143 27.07 33.44 32.87
C PRO A 143 27.25 33.95 31.41
#